data_68b42e8ce1ef123859ce56d036bba6eb
#
_entry.id   68b42e8ce1ef123859ce56d036bba6eb
#
_cell.length_a   1.000
_cell.length_b   1.000
_cell.length_c   1.000
_cell.angle_alpha   90.00
_cell.angle_beta   90.00
_cell.angle_gamma   90.00
#
_symmetry.space_group_name_H-M   'P 1'
#
loop_
_entity.id
_entity.type
_entity.pdbx_description
1 polymer ?
#
loop_
_entity_poly.entity_id
_entity_poly.type
_entity_poly.pdbx_seq_one_letter_code
_entity_poly.pdbx_strand_id
1 'polypeptide(L)'
;MSDRERFVAIRRAVDYLEYAVAEIAKSIGNPQWVGEGDSARPRYAVPEAQIVQLCKAVRAVSAFNGCLNMLPDGFYAEILMLLRSANDFTAEIFYLHEGFQSEAPTVDQQRFIDHFFEEHGTTIDEIIANPPRASVVERKKIHASQARLLAPNNPHEMQKRTAAIDAIYSGYTHGAYPTAMELYEGGTDRFHMRGMPDTPRVR
;
A
#
# COMPACT_ATOMS: atom_id res chain seq x y z
N MET A 1 -7.46 16.77 -22.13
CA MET A 1 -7.49 16.99 -20.66
C MET A 1 -6.13 17.56 -20.26
N SER A 2 -6.09 18.75 -19.71
CA SER A 2 -4.86 19.39 -19.21
C SER A 2 -4.35 18.68 -17.95
N ASP A 3 -3.09 18.91 -17.58
CA ASP A 3 -2.50 18.29 -16.36
C ASP A 3 -3.23 18.75 -15.10
N ARG A 4 -3.69 20.01 -15.07
CA ARG A 4 -4.53 20.52 -13.98
C ARG A 4 -5.85 19.74 -13.88
N GLU A 5 -6.51 19.45 -14.98
CA GLU A 5 -7.76 18.67 -14.99
C GLU A 5 -7.50 17.23 -14.51
N ARG A 6 -6.38 16.61 -14.92
CA ARG A 6 -5.95 15.28 -14.46
C ARG A 6 -5.74 15.29 -12.95
N PHE A 7 -4.98 16.26 -12.44
CA PHE A 7 -4.72 16.37 -11.00
C PHE A 7 -6.02 16.52 -10.21
N VAL A 8 -6.93 17.38 -10.65
CA VAL A 8 -8.24 17.56 -9.99
C VAL A 8 -9.06 16.28 -10.03
N ALA A 9 -9.05 15.55 -11.14
CA ALA A 9 -9.75 14.26 -11.24
C ALA A 9 -9.19 13.20 -10.28
N ILE A 10 -7.86 13.10 -10.19
CA ILE A 10 -7.20 12.17 -9.26
C ILE A 10 -7.50 12.57 -7.81
N ARG A 11 -7.41 13.86 -7.46
CA ARG A 11 -7.75 14.34 -6.11
C ARG A 11 -9.17 13.95 -5.73
N ARG A 12 -10.15 14.21 -6.59
CA ARG A 12 -11.55 13.81 -6.35
C ARG A 12 -11.73 12.30 -6.19
N ALA A 13 -10.97 11.49 -6.94
CA ALA A 13 -11.02 10.03 -6.77
C ALA A 13 -10.47 9.61 -5.41
N VAL A 14 -9.39 10.22 -4.94
CA VAL A 14 -8.83 9.95 -3.60
C VAL A 14 -9.78 10.41 -2.50
N ASP A 15 -10.39 11.62 -2.62
CA ASP A 15 -11.39 12.12 -1.67
C ASP A 15 -12.60 11.16 -1.58
N TYR A 16 -13.04 10.61 -2.72
CA TYR A 16 -14.10 9.60 -2.75
C TYR A 16 -13.70 8.29 -2.05
N LEU A 17 -12.46 7.82 -2.28
CA LEU A 17 -11.95 6.63 -1.59
C LEU A 17 -11.86 6.86 -0.08
N GLU A 18 -11.41 8.03 0.35
CA GLU A 18 -11.35 8.41 1.76
C GLU A 18 -12.76 8.38 2.39
N TYR A 19 -13.74 8.98 1.72
CA TYR A 19 -15.13 8.93 2.16
C TYR A 19 -15.65 7.48 2.26
N ALA A 20 -15.43 6.66 1.24
CA ALA A 20 -15.87 5.26 1.23
C ALA A 20 -15.24 4.43 2.35
N VAL A 21 -13.93 4.61 2.60
CA VAL A 21 -13.23 3.95 3.71
C VAL A 21 -13.78 4.39 5.06
N ALA A 22 -14.09 5.69 5.23
CA ALA A 22 -14.70 6.20 6.47
C ALA A 22 -16.10 5.60 6.71
N GLU A 23 -16.92 5.44 5.67
CA GLU A 23 -18.24 4.78 5.80
C GLU A 23 -18.12 3.29 6.16
N ILE A 24 -17.15 2.57 5.55
CA ILE A 24 -16.85 1.19 5.91
C ILE A 24 -16.40 1.10 7.38
N ALA A 25 -15.52 1.99 7.82
CA ALA A 25 -15.05 2.02 9.20
C ALA A 25 -16.22 2.20 10.20
N LYS A 26 -17.17 3.07 9.89
CA LYS A 26 -18.38 3.24 10.71
C LYS A 26 -19.22 1.97 10.80
N SER A 27 -19.32 1.19 9.71
CA SER A 27 -20.09 -0.05 9.70
C SER A 27 -19.43 -1.19 10.50
N ILE A 28 -18.10 -1.21 10.58
CA ILE A 28 -17.32 -2.18 11.37
C ILE A 28 -17.35 -1.80 12.85
N GLY A 29 -17.42 -0.52 13.16
CA GLY A 29 -17.38 0.01 14.52
C GLY A 29 -15.98 0.41 14.98
N ASN A 30 -15.92 0.97 16.18
CA ASN A 30 -14.67 1.55 16.70
C ASN A 30 -13.80 0.49 17.40
N PRO A 31 -12.48 0.59 17.28
CA PRO A 31 -11.56 -0.19 18.09
C PRO A 31 -11.69 0.21 19.57
N GLN A 32 -11.41 -0.71 20.47
CA GLN A 32 -11.35 -0.47 21.91
C GLN A 32 -9.93 -0.09 22.31
N TRP A 33 -9.82 0.78 23.33
CA TRP A 33 -8.53 1.09 23.93
C TRP A 33 -8.09 -0.04 24.85
N VAL A 34 -6.92 -0.60 24.62
CA VAL A 34 -6.30 -1.68 25.40
C VAL A 34 -4.97 -1.19 25.94
N GLY A 35 -4.69 -1.49 27.23
CA GLY A 35 -3.52 -1.00 27.96
C GLY A 35 -3.82 0.20 28.84
N GLU A 36 -2.82 0.68 29.58
CA GLU A 36 -2.94 1.78 30.53
C GLU A 36 -1.94 2.91 30.21
N GLY A 37 -2.31 4.15 30.52
CA GLY A 37 -1.47 5.32 30.36
C GLY A 37 -0.93 5.48 28.92
N ASP A 38 0.35 5.77 28.79
CA ASP A 38 1.01 5.99 27.51
C ASP A 38 1.15 4.71 26.65
N SER A 39 0.91 3.54 27.24
CA SER A 39 0.91 2.27 26.52
C SER A 39 -0.46 1.91 25.92
N ALA A 40 -1.51 2.65 26.24
CA ALA A 40 -2.86 2.41 25.73
C ALA A 40 -2.89 2.54 24.19
N ARG A 41 -3.47 1.57 23.52
CA ARG A 41 -3.55 1.49 22.05
C ARG A 41 -4.93 1.04 21.61
N PRO A 42 -5.45 1.57 20.46
CA PRO A 42 -6.70 1.09 19.89
C PRO A 42 -6.50 -0.32 19.30
N ARG A 43 -7.40 -1.24 19.62
CA ARG A 43 -7.41 -2.62 19.13
C ARG A 43 -8.81 -3.08 18.82
N TYR A 44 -8.97 -3.83 17.75
CA TYR A 44 -10.19 -4.58 17.48
C TYR A 44 -10.16 -5.88 18.28
N ALA A 45 -11.30 -6.24 18.85
CA ALA A 45 -11.40 -7.39 19.76
C ALA A 45 -11.31 -8.75 19.05
N VAL A 46 -11.68 -8.79 17.76
CA VAL A 46 -11.74 -10.04 16.97
C VAL A 46 -10.90 -9.90 15.71
N PRO A 47 -10.03 -10.89 15.40
CA PRO A 47 -9.25 -10.90 14.18
C PRO A 47 -10.11 -11.31 12.97
N GLU A 48 -10.67 -10.33 12.27
CA GLU A 48 -11.51 -10.55 11.10
C GLU A 48 -10.87 -10.00 9.82
N ALA A 49 -11.10 -10.69 8.70
CA ALA A 49 -10.59 -10.27 7.40
C ALA A 49 -11.06 -8.87 7.00
N GLN A 50 -12.29 -8.47 7.36
CA GLN A 50 -12.83 -7.14 7.10
C GLN A 50 -12.02 -6.04 7.79
N ILE A 51 -11.53 -6.30 9.01
CA ILE A 51 -10.67 -5.36 9.74
C ILE A 51 -9.31 -5.23 9.07
N VAL A 52 -8.73 -6.36 8.62
CA VAL A 52 -7.49 -6.33 7.83
C VAL A 52 -7.68 -5.50 6.56
N GLN A 53 -8.76 -5.74 5.80
CA GLN A 53 -9.08 -4.99 4.59
C GLN A 53 -9.27 -3.50 4.88
N LEU A 54 -10.00 -3.14 5.94
CA LEU A 54 -10.15 -1.75 6.37
C LEU A 54 -8.79 -1.09 6.66
N CYS A 55 -7.95 -1.73 7.47
CA CYS A 55 -6.63 -1.20 7.81
C CYS A 55 -5.74 -1.02 6.56
N LYS A 56 -5.78 -1.98 5.63
CA LYS A 56 -5.05 -1.90 4.35
C LYS A 56 -5.62 -0.78 3.46
N ALA A 57 -6.94 -0.60 3.41
CA ALA A 57 -7.59 0.48 2.67
C ALA A 57 -7.21 1.86 3.23
N VAL A 58 -7.22 2.04 4.55
CA VAL A 58 -6.74 3.26 5.22
C VAL A 58 -5.29 3.55 4.84
N ARG A 59 -4.41 2.55 4.84
CA ARG A 59 -3.00 2.71 4.45
C ARG A 59 -2.84 3.06 2.98
N ALA A 60 -3.64 2.45 2.08
CA ALA A 60 -3.62 2.77 0.65
C ALA A 60 -4.06 4.21 0.39
N VAL A 61 -5.16 4.65 1.00
CA VAL A 61 -5.65 6.04 0.87
C VAL A 61 -4.64 7.03 1.46
N SER A 62 -4.04 6.72 2.60
CA SER A 62 -2.96 7.53 3.21
C SER A 62 -1.77 7.67 2.25
N ALA A 63 -1.36 6.59 1.58
CA ALA A 63 -0.27 6.62 0.60
C ALA A 63 -0.63 7.49 -0.62
N PHE A 64 -1.87 7.41 -1.15
CA PHE A 64 -2.33 8.26 -2.24
C PHE A 64 -2.35 9.73 -1.85
N ASN A 65 -2.81 10.08 -0.64
CA ASN A 65 -2.75 11.45 -0.13
C ASN A 65 -1.30 11.94 -0.02
N GLY A 66 -0.38 11.09 0.47
CA GLY A 66 1.04 11.37 0.48
C GLY A 66 1.58 11.69 -0.92
N CYS A 67 1.26 10.87 -1.93
CA CYS A 67 1.65 11.11 -3.31
C CYS A 67 1.16 12.47 -3.82
N LEU A 68 -0.12 12.80 -3.58
CA LEU A 68 -0.71 14.06 -4.03
C LEU A 68 -0.09 15.28 -3.35
N ASN A 69 0.31 15.15 -2.09
CA ASN A 69 0.97 16.25 -1.37
C ASN A 69 2.43 16.45 -1.81
N MET A 70 3.12 15.40 -2.24
CA MET A 70 4.52 15.46 -2.69
C MET A 70 4.67 15.83 -4.17
N LEU A 71 3.59 15.69 -4.95
CA LEU A 71 3.62 15.88 -6.40
C LEU A 71 4.01 17.32 -6.82
N PRO A 72 3.49 18.40 -6.19
CA PRO A 72 3.87 19.77 -6.54
C PRO A 72 5.35 20.07 -6.33
N ASP A 73 5.98 19.42 -5.36
CA ASP A 73 7.40 19.60 -5.04
C ASP A 73 8.32 18.67 -5.85
N GLY A 74 7.75 17.83 -6.72
CA GLY A 74 8.51 16.96 -7.63
C GLY A 74 9.26 15.81 -6.96
N PHE A 75 8.77 15.27 -5.85
CA PHE A 75 9.34 14.10 -5.16
C PHE A 75 8.91 12.79 -5.83
N TYR A 76 9.25 12.60 -7.11
CA TYR A 76 8.74 11.47 -7.91
C TYR A 76 9.22 10.11 -7.42
N ALA A 77 10.48 10.00 -6.99
CA ALA A 77 11.03 8.75 -6.48
C ALA A 77 10.27 8.29 -5.21
N GLU A 78 10.00 9.21 -4.31
CA GLU A 78 9.25 8.98 -3.07
C GLU A 78 7.78 8.65 -3.37
N ILE A 79 7.18 9.31 -4.35
CA ILE A 79 5.82 9.01 -4.82
C ILE A 79 5.75 7.56 -5.34
N LEU A 80 6.74 7.10 -6.11
CA LEU A 80 6.76 5.73 -6.64
C LEU A 80 6.95 4.69 -5.53
N MET A 81 7.69 5.00 -4.46
CA MET A 81 7.75 4.15 -3.26
C MET A 81 6.40 4.07 -2.53
N LEU A 82 5.68 5.19 -2.40
CA LEU A 82 4.34 5.20 -1.80
C LEU A 82 3.33 4.45 -2.68
N LEU A 83 3.38 4.62 -4.00
CA LEU A 83 2.52 3.89 -4.94
C LEU A 83 2.78 2.37 -4.89
N ARG A 84 4.03 1.94 -4.69
CA ARG A 84 4.32 0.54 -4.41
C ARG A 84 3.56 0.05 -3.20
N SER A 85 3.67 0.77 -2.08
CA SER A 85 2.99 0.39 -0.83
C SER A 85 1.47 0.35 -1.02
N ALA A 86 0.89 1.33 -1.73
CA ALA A 86 -0.53 1.34 -2.04
C ALA A 86 -0.95 0.14 -2.91
N ASN A 87 -0.12 -0.24 -3.91
CA ASN A 87 -0.36 -1.41 -4.74
C ASN A 87 -0.35 -2.70 -3.92
N ASP A 88 0.59 -2.84 -2.98
CA ASP A 88 0.67 -3.98 -2.08
C ASP A 88 -0.59 -4.09 -1.22
N PHE A 89 -0.99 -3.00 -0.56
CA PHE A 89 -2.21 -2.98 0.26
C PHE A 89 -3.46 -3.32 -0.56
N THR A 90 -3.56 -2.79 -1.77
CA THR A 90 -4.67 -3.08 -2.68
C THR A 90 -4.70 -4.55 -3.10
N ALA A 91 -3.55 -5.13 -3.44
CA ALA A 91 -3.46 -6.55 -3.80
C ALA A 91 -3.87 -7.48 -2.63
N GLU A 92 -3.49 -7.12 -1.40
CA GLU A 92 -3.86 -7.85 -0.19
C GLU A 92 -5.36 -7.74 0.12
N ILE A 93 -5.99 -6.58 -0.15
CA ILE A 93 -7.45 -6.41 -0.06
C ILE A 93 -8.16 -7.37 -1.03
N PHE A 94 -7.74 -7.41 -2.29
CA PHE A 94 -8.31 -8.32 -3.29
C PHE A 94 -8.09 -9.78 -2.93
N TYR A 95 -6.91 -10.13 -2.42
CA TYR A 95 -6.60 -11.49 -1.95
C TYR A 95 -7.58 -11.97 -0.87
N LEU A 96 -7.87 -11.14 0.11
CA LEU A 96 -8.85 -11.47 1.15
C LEU A 96 -10.28 -11.47 0.62
N HIS A 97 -10.62 -10.56 -0.32
CA HIS A 97 -11.96 -10.50 -0.91
C HIS A 97 -12.31 -11.78 -1.68
N GLU A 98 -11.37 -12.39 -2.39
CA GLU A 98 -11.59 -13.67 -3.08
C GLU A 98 -12.05 -14.78 -2.10
N GLY A 99 -11.53 -14.80 -0.88
CA GLY A 99 -11.94 -15.74 0.16
C GLY A 99 -13.39 -15.56 0.59
N PHE A 100 -13.88 -14.33 0.66
CA PHE A 100 -15.30 -14.09 0.98
C PHE A 100 -16.26 -14.59 -0.11
N GLN A 101 -15.86 -14.55 -1.36
CA GLN A 101 -16.67 -15.10 -2.46
C GLN A 101 -16.79 -16.62 -2.39
N SER A 102 -15.92 -17.28 -1.64
CA SER A 102 -15.87 -18.74 -1.46
C SER A 102 -16.52 -19.20 -0.14
N GLU A 103 -17.33 -18.35 0.52
CA GLU A 103 -18.01 -18.59 1.80
C GLU A 103 -17.08 -18.69 3.02
N ALA A 104 -15.79 -19.02 2.85
CA ALA A 104 -14.82 -19.09 3.94
C ALA A 104 -13.40 -18.78 3.44
N PRO A 105 -12.55 -18.18 4.29
CA PRO A 105 -11.16 -17.98 3.95
C PRO A 105 -10.43 -19.33 3.80
N THR A 106 -9.53 -19.41 2.84
CA THR A 106 -8.61 -20.54 2.71
C THR A 106 -7.62 -20.58 3.88
N VAL A 107 -6.94 -21.72 4.07
CA VAL A 107 -5.90 -21.85 5.11
C VAL A 107 -4.81 -20.78 4.99
N ASP A 108 -4.38 -20.44 3.77
CA ASP A 108 -3.38 -19.39 3.55
C ASP A 108 -3.94 -18.00 3.89
N GLN A 109 -5.21 -17.72 3.59
CA GLN A 109 -5.86 -16.46 3.96
C GLN A 109 -6.07 -16.34 5.47
N GLN A 110 -6.44 -17.44 6.14
CA GLN A 110 -6.53 -17.43 7.60
C GLN A 110 -5.17 -17.16 8.24
N ARG A 111 -4.11 -17.82 7.77
CA ARG A 111 -2.74 -17.53 8.23
C ARG A 111 -2.32 -16.07 8.00
N PHE A 112 -2.75 -15.48 6.88
CA PHE A 112 -2.48 -14.08 6.57
C PHE A 112 -3.20 -13.15 7.57
N ILE A 113 -4.46 -13.46 7.91
CA ILE A 113 -5.23 -12.72 8.91
C ILE A 113 -4.58 -12.85 10.27
N ASP A 114 -4.29 -14.06 10.73
CA ASP A 114 -3.68 -14.32 12.03
C ASP A 114 -2.35 -13.56 12.17
N HIS A 115 -1.50 -13.63 11.13
CA HIS A 115 -0.22 -12.90 11.11
C HIS A 115 -0.37 -11.38 11.16
N PHE A 116 -1.42 -10.83 10.53
CA PHE A 116 -1.67 -9.39 10.58
C PHE A 116 -1.97 -8.90 12.00
N PHE A 117 -2.61 -9.74 12.81
CA PHE A 117 -2.94 -9.43 14.20
C PHE A 117 -1.85 -9.85 15.20
N GLU A 118 -0.76 -10.48 14.75
CA GLU A 118 0.39 -10.75 15.63
C GLU A 118 0.96 -9.44 16.16
N GLU A 119 1.01 -9.31 17.48
CA GLU A 119 1.63 -8.17 18.13
C GLU A 119 3.12 -8.43 18.30
N HIS A 120 3.95 -7.52 17.82
CA HIS A 120 5.38 -7.53 18.06
C HIS A 120 5.70 -6.65 19.27
N GLY A 121 6.81 -6.93 19.91
CA GLY A 121 7.30 -6.14 21.04
C GLY A 121 7.37 -4.63 20.71
N THR A 122 7.21 -3.81 21.72
CA THR A 122 7.26 -2.35 21.60
C THR A 122 8.64 -1.77 21.85
N THR A 123 9.52 -2.55 22.47
CA THR A 123 10.91 -2.18 22.73
C THR A 123 11.86 -2.92 21.75
N ILE A 124 13.03 -2.34 21.55
CA ILE A 124 14.07 -2.93 20.68
C ILE A 124 14.42 -4.35 21.17
N ASP A 125 14.58 -4.55 22.48
CA ASP A 125 14.94 -5.84 23.06
C ASP A 125 13.86 -6.90 22.83
N GLU A 126 12.58 -6.53 22.97
CA GLU A 126 11.45 -7.42 22.66
C GLU A 126 11.41 -7.80 21.17
N ILE A 127 11.68 -6.83 20.27
CA ILE A 127 11.73 -7.08 18.82
C ILE A 127 12.92 -7.99 18.46
N ILE A 128 14.09 -7.79 19.10
CA ILE A 128 15.24 -8.67 18.89
C ILE A 128 14.94 -10.08 19.37
N ALA A 129 14.29 -10.24 20.53
CA ALA A 129 13.91 -11.53 21.10
C ALA A 129 12.84 -12.25 20.27
N ASN A 130 11.94 -11.51 19.66
CA ASN A 130 10.85 -12.04 18.84
C ASN A 130 10.66 -11.20 17.55
N PRO A 131 11.54 -11.37 16.55
CA PRO A 131 11.53 -10.57 15.35
C PRO A 131 10.24 -10.81 14.53
N PRO A 132 9.71 -9.75 13.88
CA PRO A 132 8.58 -9.88 12.97
C PRO A 132 8.88 -10.96 11.92
N ARG A 133 7.94 -11.86 11.73
CA ARG A 133 8.07 -12.90 10.71
C ARG A 133 7.95 -12.28 9.31
N ALA A 134 8.65 -12.87 8.36
CA ALA A 134 8.43 -12.56 6.95
C ALA A 134 6.97 -12.92 6.56
N SER A 135 6.47 -12.33 5.46
CA SER A 135 5.13 -12.63 4.96
C SER A 135 4.85 -14.14 4.92
N VAL A 136 3.73 -14.54 5.50
CA VAL A 136 3.29 -15.96 5.57
C VAL A 136 2.68 -16.46 4.25
N VAL A 137 2.41 -15.55 3.31
CA VAL A 137 1.85 -15.86 1.99
C VAL A 137 2.75 -15.28 0.91
N GLU A 138 3.08 -16.12 -0.07
CA GLU A 138 3.89 -15.69 -1.21
C GLU A 138 3.19 -14.57 -2.00
N ARG A 139 3.92 -13.50 -2.29
CA ARG A 139 3.43 -12.37 -3.08
C ARG A 139 2.82 -12.78 -4.42
N LYS A 140 3.39 -13.81 -5.06
CA LYS A 140 2.86 -14.39 -6.31
C LYS A 140 1.42 -14.88 -6.17
N LYS A 141 1.05 -15.47 -5.04
CA LYS A 141 -0.32 -15.93 -4.76
C LYS A 141 -1.29 -14.75 -4.62
N ILE A 142 -0.86 -13.69 -3.93
CA ILE A 142 -1.63 -12.46 -3.75
C ILE A 142 -1.89 -11.80 -5.11
N HIS A 143 -0.87 -11.64 -5.94
CA HIS A 143 -1.01 -11.08 -7.30
C HIS A 143 -1.86 -11.95 -8.23
N ALA A 144 -1.79 -13.28 -8.08
CA ALA A 144 -2.64 -14.18 -8.86
C ALA A 144 -4.12 -14.03 -8.51
N SER A 145 -4.44 -13.85 -7.22
CA SER A 145 -5.79 -13.57 -6.74
C SER A 145 -6.30 -12.23 -7.30
N GLN A 146 -5.53 -11.17 -7.15
CA GLN A 146 -5.85 -9.86 -7.71
C GLN A 146 -6.13 -9.94 -9.22
N ALA A 147 -5.29 -10.67 -9.96
CA ALA A 147 -5.42 -10.80 -11.41
C ALA A 147 -6.71 -11.53 -11.83
N ARG A 148 -7.14 -12.56 -11.08
CA ARG A 148 -8.40 -13.28 -11.33
C ARG A 148 -9.62 -12.37 -11.15
N LEU A 149 -9.59 -11.50 -10.15
CA LEU A 149 -10.68 -10.56 -9.88
C LEU A 149 -10.74 -9.41 -10.89
N LEU A 150 -9.59 -8.82 -11.23
CA LEU A 150 -9.53 -7.65 -12.11
C LEU A 150 -9.62 -7.99 -13.59
N ALA A 151 -9.17 -9.16 -13.99
CA ALA A 151 -9.17 -9.59 -15.39
C ALA A 151 -9.51 -11.08 -15.52
N PRO A 152 -10.76 -11.49 -15.20
CA PRO A 152 -11.18 -12.90 -15.19
C PRO A 152 -10.99 -13.58 -16.55
N ASN A 153 -11.08 -12.83 -17.65
CA ASN A 153 -10.89 -13.37 -19.00
C ASN A 153 -9.42 -13.55 -19.40
N ASN A 154 -8.48 -12.88 -18.72
CA ASN A 154 -7.05 -12.98 -19.01
C ASN A 154 -6.18 -12.75 -17.75
N PRO A 155 -6.34 -13.57 -16.69
CA PRO A 155 -5.65 -13.36 -15.42
C PRO A 155 -4.14 -13.52 -15.53
N HIS A 156 -3.65 -14.37 -16.43
CA HIS A 156 -2.21 -14.60 -16.61
C HIS A 156 -1.48 -13.36 -17.16
N GLU A 157 -2.06 -12.70 -18.15
CA GLU A 157 -1.50 -11.46 -18.68
C GLU A 157 -1.55 -10.33 -17.63
N MET A 158 -2.65 -10.23 -16.88
CA MET A 158 -2.78 -9.27 -15.79
C MET A 158 -1.72 -9.52 -14.71
N GLN A 159 -1.51 -10.77 -14.32
CA GLN A 159 -0.46 -11.13 -13.35
C GLN A 159 0.93 -10.73 -13.82
N LYS A 160 1.26 -10.92 -15.10
CA LYS A 160 2.54 -10.47 -15.68
C LYS A 160 2.68 -8.95 -15.61
N ARG A 161 1.64 -8.20 -15.95
CA ARG A 161 1.66 -6.72 -15.88
C ARG A 161 1.83 -6.23 -14.45
N THR A 162 1.10 -6.81 -13.51
CA THR A 162 1.25 -6.48 -12.08
C THR A 162 2.67 -6.76 -11.59
N ALA A 163 3.24 -7.92 -11.95
CA ALA A 163 4.61 -8.25 -11.59
C ALA A 163 5.66 -7.29 -12.21
N ALA A 164 5.44 -6.83 -13.45
CA ALA A 164 6.31 -5.85 -14.09
C ALA A 164 6.24 -4.48 -13.39
N ILE A 165 5.04 -4.00 -13.04
CA ILE A 165 4.84 -2.76 -12.28
C ILE A 165 5.52 -2.88 -10.90
N ASP A 166 5.36 -4.01 -10.24
CA ASP A 166 5.99 -4.28 -8.95
C ASP A 166 7.53 -4.26 -9.02
N ALA A 167 8.10 -4.83 -10.09
CA ALA A 167 9.54 -4.78 -10.32
C ALA A 167 10.05 -3.35 -10.53
N ILE A 168 9.31 -2.52 -11.29
CA ILE A 168 9.63 -1.10 -11.48
C ILE A 168 9.63 -0.37 -10.13
N TYR A 169 8.56 -0.47 -9.37
CA TYR A 169 8.47 0.18 -8.05
C TYR A 169 9.52 -0.33 -7.06
N SER A 170 9.89 -1.62 -7.17
CA SER A 170 10.95 -2.22 -6.35
C SER A 170 12.29 -1.53 -6.57
N GLY A 171 12.59 -1.16 -7.83
CA GLY A 171 13.80 -0.40 -8.16
C GLY A 171 13.91 0.91 -7.37
N TYR A 172 12.81 1.66 -7.24
CA TYR A 172 12.78 2.90 -6.46
C TYR A 172 12.92 2.63 -4.96
N THR A 173 12.21 1.63 -4.44
CA THR A 173 12.26 1.29 -3.01
C THR A 173 13.66 0.86 -2.55
N HIS A 174 14.40 0.15 -3.40
CA HIS A 174 15.74 -0.35 -3.07
C HIS A 174 16.87 0.53 -3.60
N GLY A 175 16.58 1.69 -4.20
CA GLY A 175 17.58 2.62 -4.72
C GLY A 175 18.46 2.00 -5.81
N ALA A 176 17.86 1.21 -6.72
CA ALA A 176 18.59 0.64 -7.84
C ALA A 176 19.30 1.72 -8.66
N TYR A 177 20.50 1.43 -9.18
CA TYR A 177 21.33 2.43 -9.86
C TYR A 177 20.58 3.25 -10.93
N PRO A 178 19.77 2.65 -11.83
CA PRO A 178 19.03 3.44 -12.81
C PRO A 178 18.05 4.45 -12.17
N THR A 179 17.32 4.03 -11.11
CA THR A 179 16.34 4.88 -10.43
C THR A 179 17.00 5.97 -9.59
N ALA A 180 18.17 5.69 -8.97
CA ALA A 180 18.95 6.69 -8.28
C ALA A 180 19.51 7.76 -9.25
N MET A 181 19.93 7.34 -10.45
CA MET A 181 20.43 8.25 -11.48
C MET A 181 19.33 9.13 -12.12
N GLU A 182 18.07 8.80 -11.92
CA GLU A 182 16.97 9.69 -12.31
C GLU A 182 16.92 11.00 -11.51
N LEU A 183 17.53 11.02 -10.34
CA LEU A 183 17.67 12.22 -9.51
C LEU A 183 18.83 13.12 -9.97
N TYR A 184 19.65 12.67 -10.92
CA TYR A 184 20.77 13.44 -11.46
C TYR A 184 20.36 14.32 -12.64
N GLU A 185 20.74 15.57 -12.61
CA GLU A 185 20.52 16.54 -13.69
C GLU A 185 21.87 16.92 -14.35
N GLY A 186 22.07 16.40 -15.58
CA GLY A 186 23.30 16.65 -16.32
C GLY A 186 23.54 18.12 -16.72
N GLY A 187 22.47 18.94 -16.78
CA GLY A 187 22.58 20.36 -17.12
C GLY A 187 23.14 21.21 -15.96
N THR A 188 22.95 20.81 -14.74
CA THR A 188 23.44 21.48 -13.53
C THR A 188 24.50 20.68 -12.79
N ASP A 189 24.79 19.48 -13.28
CA ASP A 189 25.81 18.56 -12.73
C ASP A 189 25.61 18.25 -11.25
N ARG A 190 24.34 18.03 -10.83
CA ARG A 190 23.97 17.79 -9.44
C ARG A 190 22.83 16.80 -9.28
N PHE A 191 22.71 16.23 -8.08
CA PHE A 191 21.55 15.44 -7.66
C PHE A 191 20.46 16.31 -7.02
N HIS A 192 19.22 16.05 -7.36
CA HIS A 192 18.04 16.68 -6.76
C HIS A 192 17.61 15.94 -5.48
N MET A 193 18.02 16.43 -4.32
CA MET A 193 17.66 15.87 -3.02
C MET A 193 16.44 16.53 -2.35
N ARG A 194 15.86 17.56 -2.99
CA ARG A 194 14.70 18.33 -2.46
C ARG A 194 13.55 18.38 -3.45
N GLY A 195 13.36 17.29 -4.19
CA GLY A 195 12.39 17.23 -5.29
C GLY A 195 12.91 17.87 -6.59
N MET A 196 12.13 17.75 -7.65
CA MET A 196 12.45 18.24 -9.00
C MET A 196 11.30 19.06 -9.60
N PRO A 197 10.81 20.10 -8.90
CA PRO A 197 9.75 20.93 -9.38
C PRO A 197 10.10 21.54 -10.68
N ASP A 198 9.84 21.87 -11.66
CA ASP A 198 10.27 22.60 -12.85
C ASP A 198 11.26 21.88 -13.79
N THR A 199 11.55 20.61 -13.56
CA THR A 199 12.38 19.86 -14.50
C THR A 199 11.56 19.38 -15.70
N PRO A 200 12.21 19.07 -16.87
CA PRO A 200 11.51 18.53 -18.05
C PRO A 200 10.75 17.22 -17.80
N ARG A 201 11.06 16.51 -16.72
CA ARG A 201 10.36 15.28 -16.30
C ARG A 201 8.97 15.55 -15.69
N VAL A 202 8.68 16.81 -15.38
CA VAL A 202 7.40 17.28 -14.79
C VAL A 202 6.40 17.75 -15.87
N ARG A 203 6.84 17.85 -17.12
CA ARG A 203 6.05 18.40 -18.23
C ARG A 203 5.31 17.36 -19.05
#